data_1bdc3451c611f34a86ff0005fcf7a6b0
#
_entry.id   1bdc3451c611f34a86ff0005fcf7a6b0
#
_cell.length_a   1.000
_cell.length_b   1.000
_cell.length_c   1.000
_cell.angle_alpha   90.00
_cell.angle_beta   90.00
_cell.angle_gamma   90.00
#
_symmetry.space_group_name_H-M   'P 1'
#
loop_
_entity.id
_entity.type
_entity.pdbx_description
1 polymer ?
#
loop_
_entity_poly.entity_id
_entity_poly.type
_entity_poly.pdbx_seq_one_letter_code
_entity_poly.pdbx_strand_id
1 'polypeptide(L)'
;MKWASFRWKLFSVFLMSAGIGWVVYLLASTVGEVSRFVPDSIGWLMVSTFLVALSIGMMVIIFGLFLNSDADRRYPPALIARLHVAGQLLRYLPGRLWGLAFQISTSRETIPAARLARANLDFMIFSVIGSLSIGFVLLAYQGLWPWWTAAIALVGGGLILSGMFLGGAKRILLCVGRCLPGRTQRICELLSMGQPTLARLGAIAAIFIASWAVYLAGWSMLGHVYQSFVRVDFISLCAYYTLASGIGIVSVLTPAGLGVREAAFVILAAGSADRETAAFFAAFGRIWLMIIEITMLVLVSLFFPMKKKDC
;
A
#
# COMPACT_ATOMS: atom_id res chain seq x y z
N MET A 1 2.66 25.03 -22.29
CA MET A 1 2.32 24.17 -21.13
C MET A 1 1.13 23.22 -21.34
N LYS A 2 0.07 23.56 -22.09
CA LYS A 2 -1.10 22.67 -22.30
C LYS A 2 -0.81 21.35 -23.06
N TRP A 3 0.13 21.33 -24.01
CA TRP A 3 0.49 20.15 -24.80
C TRP A 3 1.22 19.06 -24.02
N ALA A 4 2.10 19.42 -23.10
CA ALA A 4 2.80 18.46 -22.25
C ALA A 4 1.83 17.74 -21.30
N SER A 5 0.83 18.45 -20.75
CA SER A 5 -0.19 17.88 -19.88
C SER A 5 -1.14 16.93 -20.63
N PHE A 6 -1.44 17.20 -21.89
CA PHE A 6 -2.27 16.37 -22.75
C PHE A 6 -1.58 15.05 -23.12
N ARG A 7 -0.31 15.12 -23.53
CA ARG A 7 0.50 13.92 -23.81
C ARG A 7 0.68 13.03 -22.59
N TRP A 8 0.86 13.63 -21.39
CA TRP A 8 0.94 12.89 -20.14
C TRP A 8 -0.37 12.19 -19.78
N LYS A 9 -1.52 12.83 -20.00
CA LYS A 9 -2.83 12.21 -19.81
C LYS A 9 -3.04 11.02 -20.75
N LEU A 10 -2.73 11.19 -22.06
CA LEU A 10 -2.80 10.10 -23.02
C LEU A 10 -1.90 8.92 -22.65
N PHE A 11 -0.67 9.20 -22.25
CA PHE A 11 0.28 8.18 -21.81
C PHE A 11 -0.22 7.45 -20.56
N SER A 12 -0.78 8.16 -19.58
CA SER A 12 -1.36 7.54 -18.37
C SER A 12 -2.58 6.67 -18.70
N VAL A 13 -3.45 7.12 -19.61
CA VAL A 13 -4.61 6.33 -20.08
C VAL A 13 -4.12 5.09 -20.83
N PHE A 14 -3.14 5.21 -21.71
CA PHE A 14 -2.53 4.07 -22.41
C PHE A 14 -1.95 3.04 -21.44
N LEU A 15 -1.15 3.47 -20.46
CA LEU A 15 -0.59 2.59 -19.42
C LEU A 15 -1.67 1.91 -18.59
N MET A 16 -2.74 2.64 -18.25
CA MET A 16 -3.88 2.06 -17.52
C MET A 16 -4.59 1.01 -18.38
N SER A 17 -4.88 1.32 -19.64
CA SER A 17 -5.52 0.37 -20.58
C SER A 17 -4.64 -0.86 -20.78
N ALA A 18 -3.33 -0.68 -20.91
CA ALA A 18 -2.37 -1.79 -21.01
C ALA A 18 -2.33 -2.63 -19.71
N GLY A 19 -2.35 -1.99 -18.54
CA GLY A 19 -2.39 -2.68 -17.26
C GLY A 19 -3.70 -3.45 -17.05
N ILE A 20 -4.85 -2.85 -17.36
CA ILE A 20 -6.14 -3.52 -17.32
C ILE A 20 -6.18 -4.65 -18.36
N GLY A 21 -5.72 -4.40 -19.59
CA GLY A 21 -5.62 -5.41 -20.64
C GLY A 21 -4.74 -6.60 -20.23
N TRP A 22 -3.63 -6.34 -19.53
CA TRP A 22 -2.77 -7.37 -18.98
C TRP A 22 -3.47 -8.20 -17.90
N VAL A 23 -4.19 -7.57 -16.96
CA VAL A 23 -4.96 -8.29 -15.94
C VAL A 23 -6.10 -9.08 -16.58
N VAL A 24 -6.82 -8.51 -17.56
CA VAL A 24 -7.86 -9.21 -18.32
C VAL A 24 -7.26 -10.37 -19.11
N TYR A 25 -6.10 -10.19 -19.76
CA TYR A 25 -5.40 -11.25 -20.47
C TYR A 25 -4.98 -12.38 -19.50
N LEU A 26 -4.41 -12.05 -18.34
CA LEU A 26 -4.08 -13.03 -17.31
C LEU A 26 -5.33 -13.79 -16.84
N LEU A 27 -6.42 -13.09 -16.57
CA LEU A 27 -7.69 -13.72 -16.20
C LEU A 27 -8.23 -14.57 -17.37
N ALA A 28 -8.26 -14.05 -18.58
CA ALA A 28 -8.77 -14.78 -19.76
C ALA A 28 -7.93 -16.01 -20.10
N SER A 29 -6.60 -15.94 -19.96
CA SER A 29 -5.71 -17.08 -20.16
C SER A 29 -5.89 -18.17 -19.09
N THR A 30 -6.42 -17.80 -17.92
CA THR A 30 -6.73 -18.71 -16.82
C THR A 30 -8.20 -19.14 -16.79
N VAL A 31 -9.11 -18.47 -17.53
CA VAL A 31 -10.57 -18.74 -17.50
C VAL A 31 -10.93 -20.18 -17.91
N GLY A 32 -10.16 -20.81 -18.81
CA GLY A 32 -10.35 -22.23 -19.13
C GLY A 32 -10.17 -23.17 -17.94
N GLU A 33 -9.53 -22.71 -16.88
CA GLU A 33 -9.20 -23.46 -15.67
C GLU A 33 -9.74 -22.82 -14.38
N VAL A 34 -10.45 -21.69 -14.47
CA VAL A 34 -11.06 -21.01 -13.30
C VAL A 34 -12.01 -21.95 -12.55
N SER A 35 -12.63 -22.90 -13.22
CA SER A 35 -13.39 -23.98 -12.56
C SER A 35 -12.56 -24.80 -11.57
N ARG A 36 -11.23 -24.85 -11.73
CA ARG A 36 -10.30 -25.52 -10.80
C ARG A 36 -10.06 -24.70 -9.54
N PHE A 37 -10.27 -23.36 -9.58
CA PHE A 37 -10.04 -22.45 -8.45
C PHE A 37 -11.32 -22.08 -7.72
N VAL A 38 -12.29 -22.99 -7.70
CA VAL A 38 -13.49 -22.83 -6.86
C VAL A 38 -13.08 -23.02 -5.40
N PRO A 39 -13.47 -22.11 -4.50
CA PRO A 39 -13.13 -22.22 -3.10
C PRO A 39 -13.69 -23.51 -2.48
N ASP A 40 -12.84 -24.31 -1.86
CA ASP A 40 -13.26 -25.52 -1.12
C ASP A 40 -14.10 -25.16 0.11
N SER A 41 -13.90 -23.98 0.67
CA SER A 41 -14.61 -23.50 1.84
C SER A 41 -14.84 -21.98 1.83
N ILE A 42 -16.08 -21.58 1.70
CA ILE A 42 -16.50 -20.16 1.80
C ILE A 42 -16.26 -19.62 3.21
N GLY A 43 -16.40 -20.46 4.25
CA GLY A 43 -16.16 -20.06 5.63
C GLY A 43 -14.73 -19.56 5.84
N TRP A 44 -13.73 -20.30 5.37
CA TRP A 44 -12.33 -19.87 5.45
C TRP A 44 -12.03 -18.63 4.60
N LEU A 45 -12.69 -18.50 3.44
CA LEU A 45 -12.57 -17.28 2.63
C LEU A 45 -13.12 -16.06 3.37
N MET A 46 -14.23 -16.19 4.09
CA MET A 46 -14.77 -15.10 4.92
C MET A 46 -13.83 -14.73 6.07
N VAL A 47 -13.26 -15.71 6.78
CA VAL A 47 -12.26 -15.48 7.84
C VAL A 47 -11.03 -14.77 7.28
N SER A 48 -10.49 -15.24 6.17
CA SER A 48 -9.37 -14.63 5.47
C SER A 48 -9.66 -13.17 5.08
N THR A 49 -10.83 -12.94 4.48
CA THR A 49 -11.29 -11.59 4.08
C THR A 49 -11.43 -10.66 5.29
N PHE A 50 -11.98 -11.14 6.40
CA PHE A 50 -12.10 -10.38 7.63
C PHE A 50 -10.73 -9.99 8.20
N LEU A 51 -9.78 -10.93 8.26
CA LEU A 51 -8.43 -10.66 8.76
C LEU A 51 -7.71 -9.61 7.89
N VAL A 52 -7.82 -9.73 6.57
CA VAL A 52 -7.22 -8.73 5.66
C VAL A 52 -7.90 -7.37 5.81
N ALA A 53 -9.22 -7.31 5.94
CA ALA A 53 -9.95 -6.08 6.21
C ALA A 53 -9.51 -5.44 7.54
N LEU A 54 -9.33 -6.25 8.59
CA LEU A 54 -8.82 -5.80 9.89
C LEU A 54 -7.41 -5.20 9.76
N SER A 55 -6.51 -5.85 9.01
CA SER A 55 -5.17 -5.32 8.71
C SER A 55 -5.24 -3.96 8.01
N ILE A 56 -6.09 -3.80 6.99
CA ILE A 56 -6.31 -2.52 6.32
C ILE A 56 -6.85 -1.47 7.30
N GLY A 57 -7.75 -1.86 8.21
CA GLY A 57 -8.24 -0.99 9.28
C GLY A 57 -7.12 -0.48 10.19
N MET A 58 -6.15 -1.33 10.53
CA MET A 58 -4.97 -0.94 11.31
C MET A 58 -4.08 0.06 10.54
N MET A 59 -3.98 -0.05 9.21
CA MET A 59 -3.27 0.93 8.37
C MET A 59 -3.95 2.31 8.41
N VAL A 60 -5.28 2.39 8.56
CA VAL A 60 -6.01 3.66 8.79
C VAL A 60 -5.54 4.32 10.08
N ILE A 61 -5.34 3.54 11.15
CA ILE A 61 -4.84 4.05 12.44
C ILE A 61 -3.42 4.61 12.26
N ILE A 62 -2.54 3.90 11.57
CA ILE A 62 -1.18 4.36 11.28
C ILE A 62 -1.19 5.68 10.50
N PHE A 63 -2.01 5.78 9.45
CA PHE A 63 -2.17 7.03 8.71
C PHE A 63 -2.66 8.17 9.60
N GLY A 64 -3.59 7.88 10.52
CA GLY A 64 -4.08 8.83 11.52
C GLY A 64 -2.98 9.29 12.49
N LEU A 65 -2.08 8.42 12.90
CA LEU A 65 -0.95 8.75 13.76
C LEU A 65 0.05 9.67 13.04
N PHE A 66 0.29 9.46 11.75
CA PHE A 66 1.11 10.38 10.94
C PHE A 66 0.40 11.72 10.74
N LEU A 67 -0.89 11.72 10.43
CA LEU A 67 -1.66 12.96 10.22
C LEU A 67 -1.76 13.82 11.49
N ASN A 68 -1.89 13.18 12.65
CA ASN A 68 -1.96 13.82 13.97
C ASN A 68 -0.57 13.96 14.63
N SER A 69 0.53 14.02 13.86
CA SER A 69 1.88 14.10 14.43
C SER A 69 2.13 15.35 15.26
N ASP A 70 1.48 16.47 14.93
CA ASP A 70 1.54 17.69 15.73
C ASP A 70 0.51 17.67 16.86
N ALA A 71 0.93 18.10 18.08
CA ALA A 71 0.12 18.04 19.29
C ALA A 71 -1.11 18.95 19.28
N ASP A 72 -1.12 20.02 18.45
CA ASP A 72 -2.08 21.12 18.58
C ASP A 72 -3.48 20.82 18.04
N ARG A 73 -3.64 19.85 17.16
CA ARG A 73 -4.95 19.47 16.61
C ARG A 73 -5.06 17.96 16.39
N ARG A 74 -6.11 17.37 16.93
CA ARG A 74 -6.53 15.99 16.64
C ARG A 74 -7.70 16.01 15.68
N TYR A 75 -7.55 15.34 14.55
CA TYR A 75 -8.62 15.18 13.58
C TYR A 75 -9.52 13.99 13.96
N PRO A 76 -10.83 14.06 13.67
CA PRO A 76 -11.77 12.99 14.00
C PRO A 76 -11.38 11.68 13.29
N PRO A 77 -11.45 10.53 13.98
CA PRO A 77 -11.14 9.23 13.40
C PRO A 77 -11.98 8.89 12.14
N ALA A 78 -13.24 9.31 12.15
CA ALA A 78 -14.14 9.16 11.00
C ALA A 78 -13.65 9.85 9.73
N LEU A 79 -13.17 11.10 9.88
CA LEU A 79 -12.60 11.86 8.76
C LEU A 79 -11.32 11.19 8.26
N ILE A 80 -10.44 10.77 9.17
CA ILE A 80 -9.18 10.08 8.84
C ILE A 80 -9.46 8.80 8.06
N ALA A 81 -10.38 7.95 8.56
CA ALA A 81 -10.75 6.70 7.92
C ALA A 81 -11.27 6.94 6.50
N ARG A 82 -12.18 7.89 6.32
CA ARG A 82 -12.74 8.22 5.03
C ARG A 82 -11.69 8.73 4.04
N LEU A 83 -10.85 9.68 4.48
CA LEU A 83 -9.78 10.23 3.64
C LEU A 83 -8.79 9.14 3.22
N HIS A 84 -8.40 8.27 4.15
CA HIS A 84 -7.45 7.20 3.86
C HIS A 84 -8.03 6.16 2.90
N VAL A 85 -9.19 5.58 3.22
CA VAL A 85 -9.79 4.49 2.42
C VAL A 85 -10.17 4.99 1.02
N ALA A 86 -10.80 6.16 0.91
CA ALA A 86 -11.10 6.76 -0.39
C ALA A 86 -9.83 7.10 -1.18
N GLY A 87 -8.80 7.63 -0.51
CA GLY A 87 -7.50 7.90 -1.12
C GLY A 87 -6.83 6.64 -1.66
N GLN A 88 -6.95 5.51 -0.96
CA GLN A 88 -6.43 4.22 -1.42
C GLN A 88 -7.15 3.71 -2.67
N LEU A 89 -8.47 3.82 -2.74
CA LEU A 89 -9.24 3.45 -3.93
C LEU A 89 -8.91 4.33 -5.14
N LEU A 90 -8.75 5.63 -4.92
CA LEU A 90 -8.46 6.57 -6.00
C LEU A 90 -7.05 6.41 -6.60
N ARG A 91 -6.16 5.64 -5.96
CA ARG A 91 -4.84 5.27 -6.54
C ARG A 91 -4.97 4.40 -7.79
N TYR A 92 -6.13 3.70 -7.98
CA TYR A 92 -6.40 2.90 -9.17
C TYR A 92 -6.73 3.75 -10.40
N LEU A 93 -7.06 5.03 -10.21
CA LEU A 93 -7.28 5.97 -11.32
C LEU A 93 -5.94 6.37 -11.97
N PRO A 94 -5.93 6.67 -13.28
CA PRO A 94 -4.72 7.12 -13.97
C PRO A 94 -4.25 8.46 -13.40
N GLY A 95 -3.01 8.49 -12.91
CA GLY A 95 -2.43 9.65 -12.24
C GLY A 95 -2.44 9.49 -10.72
N ARG A 96 -1.30 9.17 -10.15
CA ARG A 96 -1.07 8.84 -8.73
C ARG A 96 -1.54 9.88 -7.71
N LEU A 97 -1.83 11.09 -8.17
CA LEU A 97 -2.17 12.22 -7.31
C LEU A 97 -3.67 12.33 -7.00
N TRP A 98 -4.53 11.51 -7.62
CA TRP A 98 -5.97 11.61 -7.42
C TRP A 98 -6.41 11.37 -5.98
N GLY A 99 -5.79 10.41 -5.30
CA GLY A 99 -6.07 10.15 -3.89
C GLY A 99 -5.74 11.38 -3.02
N LEU A 100 -4.56 11.98 -3.21
CA LEU A 100 -4.16 13.18 -2.48
C LEU A 100 -5.01 14.40 -2.88
N ALA A 101 -5.32 14.57 -4.17
CA ALA A 101 -6.18 15.66 -4.64
C ALA A 101 -7.58 15.59 -4.04
N PHE A 102 -8.16 14.38 -3.97
CA PHE A 102 -9.43 14.14 -3.29
C PHE A 102 -9.35 14.47 -1.80
N GLN A 103 -8.32 13.99 -1.11
CA GLN A 103 -8.13 14.28 0.31
C GLN A 103 -8.04 15.78 0.58
N ILE A 104 -7.24 16.50 -0.24
CA ILE A 104 -7.10 17.96 -0.12
C ILE A 104 -8.43 18.68 -0.40
N SER A 105 -9.15 18.29 -1.45
CA SER A 105 -10.42 18.93 -1.81
C SER A 105 -11.51 18.71 -0.76
N THR A 106 -11.56 17.48 -0.19
CA THR A 106 -12.59 17.09 0.79
C THR A 106 -12.34 17.71 2.17
N SER A 107 -11.07 17.94 2.54
CA SER A 107 -10.70 18.45 3.86
C SER A 107 -10.13 19.87 3.84
N ARG A 108 -10.38 20.62 2.77
CA ARG A 108 -9.73 21.92 2.49
C ARG A 108 -9.84 22.92 3.64
N GLU A 109 -10.95 22.93 4.37
CA GLU A 109 -11.18 23.85 5.48
C GLU A 109 -10.67 23.32 6.83
N THR A 110 -10.46 22.00 6.92
CA THR A 110 -10.12 21.35 8.19
C THR A 110 -8.66 20.96 8.30
N ILE A 111 -8.04 20.50 7.22
CA ILE A 111 -6.68 19.98 7.21
C ILE A 111 -5.82 20.70 6.16
N PRO A 112 -4.70 21.31 6.54
CA PRO A 112 -3.78 21.91 5.58
C PRO A 112 -3.27 20.91 4.55
N ALA A 113 -3.28 21.27 3.27
CA ALA A 113 -2.82 20.40 2.17
C ALA A 113 -1.39 19.89 2.35
N ALA A 114 -0.51 20.72 2.93
CA ALA A 114 0.86 20.33 3.25
C ALA A 114 0.95 19.19 4.26
N ARG A 115 0.07 19.18 5.28
CA ARG A 115 0.00 18.14 6.29
C ARG A 115 -0.49 16.82 5.69
N LEU A 116 -1.51 16.85 4.83
CA LEU A 116 -1.96 15.68 4.10
C LEU A 116 -0.88 15.12 3.19
N ALA A 117 -0.21 15.98 2.43
CA ALA A 117 0.89 15.56 1.56
C ALA A 117 2.01 14.89 2.36
N ARG A 118 2.39 15.47 3.51
CA ARG A 118 3.40 14.91 4.41
C ARG A 118 2.96 13.56 4.98
N ALA A 119 1.76 13.45 5.53
CA ALA A 119 1.25 12.21 6.09
C ALA A 119 1.19 11.07 5.05
N ASN A 120 0.77 11.38 3.82
CA ASN A 120 0.78 10.41 2.72
C ASN A 120 2.20 9.97 2.34
N LEU A 121 3.15 10.90 2.30
CA LEU A 121 4.56 10.60 2.00
C LEU A 121 5.17 9.71 3.08
N ASP A 122 5.00 10.07 4.37
CA ASP A 122 5.50 9.30 5.50
C ASP A 122 4.88 7.90 5.52
N PHE A 123 3.57 7.79 5.33
CA PHE A 123 2.86 6.52 5.22
C PHE A 123 3.36 5.67 4.05
N MET A 124 3.56 6.28 2.87
CA MET A 124 4.05 5.58 1.68
C MET A 124 5.45 5.02 1.89
N ILE A 125 6.39 5.84 2.37
CA ILE A 125 7.77 5.41 2.61
C ILE A 125 7.82 4.30 3.66
N PHE A 126 7.08 4.49 4.77
CA PHE A 126 6.99 3.49 5.83
C PHE A 126 6.43 2.16 5.32
N SER A 127 5.37 2.22 4.50
CA SER A 127 4.75 1.02 3.91
C SER A 127 5.67 0.30 2.92
N VAL A 128 6.40 1.05 2.08
CA VAL A 128 7.36 0.45 1.12
C VAL A 128 8.49 -0.25 1.86
N ILE A 129 9.15 0.45 2.77
CA ILE A 129 10.28 -0.12 3.52
C ILE A 129 9.80 -1.32 4.32
N GLY A 130 8.66 -1.21 4.98
CA GLY A 130 8.10 -2.29 5.78
C GLY A 130 7.71 -3.51 4.93
N SER A 131 7.05 -3.33 3.79
CA SER A 131 6.67 -4.44 2.91
C SER A 131 7.90 -5.15 2.34
N LEU A 132 8.91 -4.41 1.89
CA LEU A 132 10.15 -5.01 1.41
C LEU A 132 10.87 -5.77 2.53
N SER A 133 11.01 -5.17 3.71
CA SER A 133 11.66 -5.82 4.86
C SER A 133 10.96 -7.12 5.26
N ILE A 134 9.64 -7.09 5.38
CA ILE A 134 8.85 -8.29 5.74
C ILE A 134 8.95 -9.36 4.64
N GLY A 135 8.85 -8.97 3.37
CA GLY A 135 8.99 -9.92 2.26
C GLY A 135 10.34 -10.63 2.26
N PHE A 136 11.44 -9.88 2.46
CA PHE A 136 12.79 -10.49 2.57
C PHE A 136 12.93 -11.39 3.80
N VAL A 137 12.36 -11.00 4.96
CA VAL A 137 12.36 -11.82 6.17
C VAL A 137 11.63 -13.13 5.94
N LEU A 138 10.46 -13.10 5.31
CA LEU A 138 9.68 -14.30 5.03
C LEU A 138 10.40 -15.24 4.06
N LEU A 139 11.02 -14.71 2.99
CA LEU A 139 11.79 -15.54 2.04
C LEU A 139 13.03 -16.14 2.67
N ALA A 140 13.71 -15.40 3.55
CA ALA A 140 14.85 -15.93 4.29
C ALA A 140 14.41 -17.01 5.31
N TYR A 141 13.28 -16.81 6.00
CA TYR A 141 12.69 -17.80 6.91
C TYR A 141 12.33 -19.11 6.20
N GLN A 142 11.84 -19.04 4.97
CA GLN A 142 11.52 -20.17 4.12
C GLN A 142 12.77 -20.87 3.53
N GLY A 143 13.95 -20.33 3.76
CA GLY A 143 15.20 -20.84 3.15
C GLY A 143 15.29 -20.59 1.64
N LEU A 144 14.37 -19.82 1.06
CA LEU A 144 14.35 -19.51 -0.37
C LEU A 144 15.41 -18.48 -0.74
N TRP A 145 15.76 -17.60 0.20
CA TRP A 145 16.80 -16.59 0.05
C TRP A 145 17.77 -16.62 1.22
N PRO A 146 19.03 -16.22 1.03
CA PRO A 146 20.04 -16.19 2.11
C PRO A 146 19.60 -15.24 3.24
N TRP A 147 19.83 -15.63 4.49
CA TRP A 147 19.43 -14.86 5.68
C TRP A 147 19.99 -13.41 5.70
N TRP A 148 21.15 -13.17 5.11
CA TRP A 148 21.75 -11.84 5.05
C TRP A 148 20.92 -10.84 4.23
N THR A 149 20.07 -11.30 3.30
CA THR A 149 19.13 -10.43 2.56
C THR A 149 18.09 -9.83 3.50
N ALA A 150 17.57 -10.60 4.44
CA ALA A 150 16.68 -10.12 5.49
C ALA A 150 17.41 -9.14 6.42
N ALA A 151 18.66 -9.44 6.80
CA ALA A 151 19.47 -8.55 7.63
C ALA A 151 19.72 -7.20 6.95
N ILE A 152 20.09 -7.20 5.66
CA ILE A 152 20.26 -5.95 4.88
C ILE A 152 18.95 -5.18 4.78
N ALA A 153 17.83 -5.84 4.51
CA ALA A 153 16.54 -5.18 4.40
C ALA A 153 16.09 -4.55 5.73
N LEU A 154 16.27 -5.24 6.85
CA LEU A 154 15.94 -4.73 8.19
C LEU A 154 16.86 -3.59 8.62
N VAL A 155 18.17 -3.76 8.48
CA VAL A 155 19.14 -2.73 8.87
C VAL A 155 19.04 -1.53 7.95
N GLY A 156 19.03 -1.73 6.64
CA GLY A 156 18.89 -0.65 5.65
C GLY A 156 17.56 0.09 5.79
N GLY A 157 16.47 -0.64 5.93
CA GLY A 157 15.14 -0.07 6.18
C GLY A 157 15.09 0.69 7.51
N GLY A 158 15.64 0.13 8.57
CA GLY A 158 15.74 0.78 9.88
C GLY A 158 16.56 2.06 9.85
N LEU A 159 17.68 2.07 9.13
CA LEU A 159 18.53 3.26 8.95
C LEU A 159 17.80 4.36 8.17
N ILE A 160 17.10 4.00 7.10
CA ILE A 160 16.32 4.97 6.30
C ILE A 160 15.19 5.57 7.16
N LEU A 161 14.42 4.73 7.86
CA LEU A 161 13.35 5.20 8.74
C LEU A 161 13.89 6.06 9.90
N SER A 162 14.99 5.64 10.54
CA SER A 162 15.63 6.46 11.58
C SER A 162 16.11 7.79 11.03
N GLY A 163 16.79 7.80 9.88
CA GLY A 163 17.23 9.02 9.22
C GLY A 163 16.07 9.97 8.91
N MET A 164 14.92 9.42 8.47
CA MET A 164 13.73 10.22 8.19
C MET A 164 13.09 10.79 9.45
N PHE A 165 12.90 9.97 10.48
CA PHE A 165 12.06 10.32 11.62
C PHE A 165 12.84 10.89 12.82
N LEU A 166 14.14 10.64 12.94
CA LEU A 166 14.98 11.17 14.03
C LEU A 166 15.68 12.50 13.70
N GLY A 167 15.24 13.19 12.65
CA GLY A 167 15.72 14.53 12.32
C GLY A 167 16.89 14.61 11.33
N GLY A 168 17.46 13.48 10.90
CA GLY A 168 18.52 13.45 9.89
C GLY A 168 18.04 13.98 8.54
N ALA A 169 16.89 13.48 8.07
CA ALA A 169 16.28 13.94 6.82
C ALA A 169 15.88 15.44 6.89
N LYS A 170 15.44 15.93 8.05
CA LYS A 170 15.16 17.36 8.24
C LYS A 170 16.40 18.20 8.00
N ARG A 171 17.55 17.82 8.56
CA ARG A 171 18.81 18.55 8.36
C ARG A 171 19.25 18.51 6.90
N ILE A 172 19.19 17.36 6.25
CA ILE A 172 19.53 17.20 4.84
C ILE A 172 18.59 18.02 3.96
N LEU A 173 17.26 17.93 4.16
CA LEU A 173 16.26 18.69 3.42
C LEU A 173 16.42 20.20 3.59
N LEU A 174 16.73 20.68 4.80
CA LEU A 174 16.98 22.09 5.06
C LEU A 174 18.30 22.58 4.42
N CYS A 175 19.36 21.76 4.44
CA CYS A 175 20.61 22.07 3.76
C CYS A 175 20.44 22.11 2.24
N VAL A 176 19.81 21.09 1.66
CA VAL A 176 19.52 21.03 0.21
C VAL A 176 18.54 22.13 -0.19
N GLY A 177 17.53 22.40 0.63
CA GLY A 177 16.54 23.45 0.40
C GLY A 177 17.14 24.85 0.33
N ARG A 178 18.20 25.14 1.09
CA ARG A 178 18.92 26.41 1.05
C ARG A 178 19.65 26.65 -0.29
N CYS A 179 20.00 25.59 -0.99
CA CYS A 179 20.68 25.63 -2.28
C CYS A 179 19.73 25.67 -3.48
N LEU A 180 18.40 25.53 -3.25
CA LEU A 180 17.40 25.40 -4.32
C LEU A 180 16.50 26.65 -4.41
N PRO A 181 16.00 27.02 -5.61
CA PRO A 181 15.17 28.21 -5.78
C PRO A 181 13.81 28.09 -5.09
N GLY A 182 13.26 29.21 -4.63
CA GLY A 182 12.13 29.43 -3.72
C GLY A 182 10.92 28.49 -3.69
N ARG A 183 10.54 27.83 -4.79
CA ARG A 183 9.45 26.82 -4.78
C ARG A 183 9.88 25.50 -4.10
N THR A 184 11.11 25.09 -4.37
CA THR A 184 11.67 23.84 -3.83
C THR A 184 12.02 24.00 -2.35
N GLN A 185 12.45 25.19 -1.93
CA GLN A 185 12.67 25.53 -0.54
C GLN A 185 11.38 25.37 0.28
N ARG A 186 10.24 25.89 -0.22
CA ARG A 186 8.93 25.71 0.44
C ARG A 186 8.56 24.24 0.60
N ILE A 187 8.83 23.41 -0.40
CA ILE A 187 8.58 21.95 -0.32
C ILE A 187 9.45 21.32 0.77
N CYS A 188 10.73 21.69 0.85
CA CYS A 188 11.64 21.20 1.89
C CYS A 188 11.20 21.64 3.30
N GLU A 189 10.73 22.86 3.45
CA GLU A 189 10.17 23.39 4.70
C GLU A 189 8.90 22.61 5.11
N LEU A 190 7.98 22.38 4.16
CA LEU A 190 6.76 21.59 4.40
C LEU A 190 7.06 20.15 4.80
N LEU A 191 8.06 19.52 4.18
CA LEU A 191 8.51 18.19 4.52
C LEU A 191 9.24 18.12 5.87
N SER A 192 9.72 19.24 6.39
CA SER A 192 10.38 19.34 7.69
C SER A 192 9.44 19.56 8.87
N MET A 193 8.15 19.86 8.64
CA MET A 193 7.15 20.09 9.68
C MET A 193 6.65 18.78 10.31
N GLY A 194 6.35 18.83 11.60
CA GLY A 194 5.55 17.80 12.28
C GLY A 194 6.17 16.42 12.35
N GLN A 195 7.33 16.28 12.96
CA GLN A 195 7.91 14.95 13.22
C GLN A 195 7.16 14.23 14.35
N PRO A 196 6.80 12.95 14.18
CA PRO A 196 6.22 12.17 15.25
C PRO A 196 7.23 11.98 16.40
N THR A 197 6.76 12.01 17.63
CA THR A 197 7.59 11.70 18.82
C THR A 197 8.07 10.24 18.79
N LEU A 198 9.16 9.95 19.51
CA LEU A 198 9.70 8.58 19.59
C LEU A 198 8.66 7.57 20.09
N ALA A 199 7.87 7.93 21.09
CA ALA A 199 6.77 7.10 21.60
C ALA A 199 5.71 6.82 20.51
N ARG A 200 5.39 7.82 19.69
CA ARG A 200 4.45 7.67 18.58
C ARG A 200 5.01 6.81 17.45
N LEU A 201 6.29 6.92 17.16
CA LEU A 201 6.98 6.03 16.22
C LEU A 201 6.97 4.58 16.71
N GLY A 202 7.18 4.34 18.00
CA GLY A 202 7.05 3.02 18.61
C GLY A 202 5.63 2.46 18.46
N ALA A 203 4.59 3.27 18.69
CA ALA A 203 3.21 2.86 18.47
C ALA A 203 2.92 2.54 17.00
N ILE A 204 3.40 3.37 16.06
CA ILE A 204 3.27 3.12 14.61
C ILE A 204 3.94 1.79 14.25
N ALA A 205 5.16 1.55 14.70
CA ALA A 205 5.88 0.31 14.42
C ALA A 205 5.16 -0.92 15.00
N ALA A 206 4.67 -0.84 16.24
CA ALA A 206 3.93 -1.93 16.88
C ALA A 206 2.63 -2.25 16.12
N ILE A 207 1.83 -1.24 15.76
CA ILE A 207 0.60 -1.43 15.01
C ILE A 207 0.92 -1.97 13.61
N PHE A 208 2.00 -1.52 12.98
CA PHE A 208 2.42 -2.00 11.68
C PHE A 208 2.80 -3.48 11.70
N ILE A 209 3.61 -3.91 12.67
CA ILE A 209 3.98 -5.32 12.85
C ILE A 209 2.72 -6.17 13.09
N ALA A 210 1.82 -5.71 13.98
CA ALA A 210 0.55 -6.40 14.25
C ALA A 210 -0.33 -6.46 13.00
N SER A 211 -0.43 -5.38 12.22
CA SER A 211 -1.17 -5.33 10.95
C SER A 211 -0.64 -6.37 9.95
N TRP A 212 0.69 -6.47 9.82
CA TRP A 212 1.29 -7.47 8.95
C TRP A 212 1.10 -8.91 9.46
N ALA A 213 1.17 -9.13 10.77
CA ALA A 213 0.87 -10.45 11.34
C ALA A 213 -0.57 -10.89 11.02
N VAL A 214 -1.54 -9.98 11.17
CA VAL A 214 -2.94 -10.22 10.81
C VAL A 214 -3.11 -10.44 9.30
N TYR A 215 -2.42 -9.65 8.47
CA TYR A 215 -2.43 -9.80 7.02
C TYR A 215 -1.88 -11.16 6.58
N LEU A 216 -0.74 -11.58 7.16
CA LEU A 216 -0.14 -12.89 6.92
C LEU A 216 -1.05 -14.02 7.36
N ALA A 217 -1.71 -13.89 8.53
CA ALA A 217 -2.71 -14.85 8.97
C ALA A 217 -3.88 -14.95 7.97
N GLY A 218 -4.35 -13.83 7.44
CA GLY A 218 -5.38 -13.81 6.39
C GLY A 218 -4.95 -14.55 5.14
N TRP A 219 -3.73 -14.32 4.65
CA TRP A 219 -3.19 -15.04 3.50
C TRP A 219 -2.97 -16.54 3.78
N SER A 220 -2.50 -16.92 4.96
CA SER A 220 -2.33 -18.34 5.31
C SER A 220 -3.65 -19.09 5.36
N MET A 221 -4.76 -18.40 5.74
CA MET A 221 -6.11 -18.99 5.70
C MET A 221 -6.56 -19.32 4.27
N LEU A 222 -6.05 -18.63 3.24
CA LEU A 222 -6.31 -19.01 1.84
C LEU A 222 -5.79 -20.42 1.53
N GLY A 223 -4.79 -20.93 2.25
CA GLY A 223 -4.35 -22.31 2.15
C GLY A 223 -5.48 -23.31 2.41
N HIS A 224 -6.35 -23.00 3.36
CA HIS A 224 -7.53 -23.83 3.65
C HIS A 224 -8.68 -23.63 2.65
N VAL A 225 -8.66 -22.53 1.91
CA VAL A 225 -9.66 -22.23 0.86
C VAL A 225 -9.36 -22.99 -0.43
N TYR A 226 -8.08 -23.23 -0.74
CA TYR A 226 -7.62 -23.77 -2.01
C TYR A 226 -6.79 -25.06 -1.85
N GLN A 227 -7.04 -25.86 -0.80
CA GLN A 227 -6.28 -27.07 -0.47
C GLN A 227 -6.25 -28.10 -1.60
N SER A 228 -7.36 -28.23 -2.33
CA SER A 228 -7.50 -29.23 -3.41
C SER A 228 -6.63 -28.94 -4.62
N PHE A 229 -6.21 -27.68 -4.82
CA PHE A 229 -5.64 -27.23 -6.09
C PHE A 229 -4.21 -26.71 -5.98
N VAL A 230 -3.79 -26.22 -4.80
CA VAL A 230 -2.54 -25.50 -4.67
C VAL A 230 -1.60 -26.24 -3.73
N ARG A 231 -0.56 -26.82 -4.30
CA ARG A 231 0.54 -27.49 -3.55
C ARG A 231 1.65 -26.52 -3.13
N VAL A 232 1.36 -25.19 -3.18
CA VAL A 232 2.34 -24.17 -2.85
C VAL A 232 2.16 -23.73 -1.41
N ASP A 233 3.26 -23.52 -0.71
CA ASP A 233 3.22 -22.90 0.61
C ASP A 233 2.70 -21.47 0.54
N PHE A 234 1.57 -21.21 1.21
CA PHE A 234 0.91 -19.92 1.20
C PHE A 234 1.72 -18.81 1.87
N ILE A 235 2.66 -19.14 2.75
CA ILE A 235 3.59 -18.17 3.33
C ILE A 235 4.54 -17.65 2.25
N SER A 236 5.03 -18.54 1.38
CA SER A 236 5.84 -18.15 0.22
C SER A 236 5.06 -17.26 -0.75
N LEU A 237 3.82 -17.61 -1.08
CA LEU A 237 2.96 -16.77 -1.91
C LEU A 237 2.73 -15.39 -1.28
N CYS A 238 2.50 -15.34 0.03
CA CYS A 238 2.37 -14.08 0.75
C CYS A 238 3.66 -13.25 0.72
N ALA A 239 4.82 -13.88 0.86
CA ALA A 239 6.11 -13.21 0.77
C ALA A 239 6.32 -12.58 -0.63
N TYR A 240 6.05 -13.35 -1.69
CA TYR A 240 6.13 -12.84 -3.06
C TYR A 240 5.14 -11.69 -3.31
N TYR A 241 3.89 -11.82 -2.82
CA TYR A 241 2.88 -10.78 -2.97
C TYR A 241 3.26 -9.50 -2.23
N THR A 242 3.88 -9.64 -1.05
CA THR A 242 4.37 -8.54 -0.23
C THR A 242 5.50 -7.79 -0.93
N LEU A 243 6.51 -8.50 -1.45
CA LEU A 243 7.60 -7.92 -2.23
C LEU A 243 7.08 -7.25 -3.51
N ALA A 244 6.23 -7.95 -4.26
CA ALA A 244 5.63 -7.42 -5.48
C ALA A 244 4.82 -6.15 -5.19
N SER A 245 4.16 -6.07 -4.02
CA SER A 245 3.46 -4.86 -3.57
C SER A 245 4.40 -3.69 -3.33
N GLY A 246 5.54 -3.92 -2.66
CA GLY A 246 6.59 -2.92 -2.46
C GLY A 246 7.14 -2.40 -3.80
N ILE A 247 7.48 -3.32 -4.72
CA ILE A 247 7.94 -2.99 -6.08
C ILE A 247 6.88 -2.17 -6.83
N GLY A 248 5.62 -2.58 -6.75
CA GLY A 248 4.50 -1.87 -7.38
C GLY A 248 4.29 -0.46 -6.83
N ILE A 249 4.51 -0.24 -5.53
CA ILE A 249 4.43 1.10 -4.93
C ILE A 249 5.57 1.99 -5.43
N VAL A 250 6.78 1.47 -5.58
CA VAL A 250 7.93 2.22 -6.10
C VAL A 250 7.78 2.53 -7.59
N SER A 251 7.07 1.67 -8.34
CA SER A 251 6.83 1.90 -9.77
C SER A 251 6.00 3.16 -10.00
N VAL A 252 6.66 4.22 -10.48
CA VAL A 252 6.01 5.50 -10.84
C VAL A 252 5.28 5.42 -12.19
N LEU A 253 5.59 4.39 -12.99
CA LEU A 253 5.17 4.29 -14.39
C LEU A 253 3.69 3.93 -14.54
N THR A 254 3.13 3.14 -13.62
CA THR A 254 1.76 2.63 -13.74
C THR A 254 0.87 3.07 -12.56
N PRO A 255 -0.43 3.35 -12.80
CA PRO A 255 -1.39 3.62 -11.75
C PRO A 255 -1.45 2.43 -10.77
N ALA A 256 -1.26 2.70 -9.48
CA ALA A 256 -1.25 1.67 -8.42
C ALA A 256 -0.33 0.46 -8.68
N GLY A 257 0.71 0.59 -9.52
CA GLY A 257 1.59 -0.52 -9.89
C GLY A 257 0.93 -1.58 -10.77
N LEU A 258 -0.16 -1.24 -11.47
CA LEU A 258 -0.86 -2.16 -12.38
C LEU A 258 0.11 -2.74 -13.43
N GLY A 259 0.11 -4.04 -13.58
CA GLY A 259 1.00 -4.78 -14.46
C GLY A 259 2.38 -5.05 -13.87
N VAL A 260 3.00 -4.07 -13.20
CA VAL A 260 4.34 -4.22 -12.61
C VAL A 260 4.31 -5.14 -11.38
N ARG A 261 3.33 -4.96 -10.51
CA ARG A 261 3.15 -5.79 -9.32
C ARG A 261 2.80 -7.23 -9.69
N GLU A 262 1.88 -7.42 -10.61
CA GLU A 262 1.45 -8.73 -11.09
C GLU A 262 2.60 -9.47 -11.79
N ALA A 263 3.35 -8.77 -12.65
CA ALA A 263 4.53 -9.33 -13.30
C ALA A 263 5.64 -9.68 -12.29
N ALA A 264 5.91 -8.79 -11.33
CA ALA A 264 6.88 -9.05 -10.27
C ALA A 264 6.47 -10.28 -9.43
N PHE A 265 5.18 -10.43 -9.10
CA PHE A 265 4.69 -11.58 -8.37
C PHE A 265 4.93 -12.89 -9.16
N VAL A 266 4.54 -12.93 -10.45
CA VAL A 266 4.72 -14.12 -11.29
C VAL A 266 6.20 -14.48 -11.42
N ILE A 267 7.08 -13.49 -11.60
CA ILE A 267 8.53 -13.71 -11.71
C ILE A 267 9.10 -14.26 -10.37
N LEU A 268 8.70 -13.68 -9.24
CA LEU A 268 9.17 -14.12 -7.93
C LEU A 268 8.67 -15.53 -7.59
N ALA A 269 7.45 -15.87 -7.98
CA ALA A 269 6.82 -17.16 -7.72
C ALA A 269 7.28 -18.29 -8.67
N ALA A 270 7.97 -17.96 -9.77
CA ALA A 270 8.32 -18.92 -10.83
C ALA A 270 9.13 -20.14 -10.37
N GLY A 271 9.83 -20.06 -9.23
CA GLY A 271 10.56 -21.19 -8.65
C GLY A 271 9.75 -22.06 -7.67
N SER A 272 8.56 -21.60 -7.27
CA SER A 272 7.77 -22.22 -6.19
C SER A 272 6.34 -22.58 -6.61
N ALA A 273 5.83 -21.96 -7.68
CA ALA A 273 4.49 -22.19 -8.21
C ALA A 273 4.56 -22.36 -9.74
N ASP A 274 3.64 -23.15 -10.29
CA ASP A 274 3.43 -23.13 -11.73
C ASP A 274 2.89 -21.77 -12.18
N ARG A 275 3.09 -21.47 -13.48
CA ARG A 275 2.76 -20.17 -14.05
C ARG A 275 1.28 -19.82 -13.91
N GLU A 276 0.41 -20.83 -14.00
CA GLU A 276 -1.05 -20.65 -13.95
C GLU A 276 -1.48 -20.28 -12.52
N THR A 277 -1.00 -21.01 -11.53
CA THR A 277 -1.22 -20.71 -10.11
C THR A 277 -0.69 -19.32 -9.75
N ALA A 278 0.53 -18.98 -10.19
CA ALA A 278 1.09 -17.65 -9.93
C ALA A 278 0.25 -16.54 -10.59
N ALA A 279 -0.17 -16.71 -11.85
CA ALA A 279 -1.02 -15.75 -12.54
C ALA A 279 -2.39 -15.58 -11.88
N PHE A 280 -3.01 -16.70 -11.46
CA PHE A 280 -4.27 -16.68 -10.72
C PHE A 280 -4.16 -15.86 -9.43
N PHE A 281 -3.17 -16.14 -8.55
CA PHE A 281 -3.04 -15.43 -7.29
C PHE A 281 -2.60 -13.98 -7.46
N ALA A 282 -1.86 -13.64 -8.52
CA ALA A 282 -1.56 -12.26 -8.88
C ALA A 282 -2.85 -11.46 -9.16
N ALA A 283 -3.74 -12.01 -9.98
CA ALA A 283 -5.02 -11.41 -10.34
C ALA A 283 -6.03 -11.45 -9.18
N PHE A 284 -6.20 -12.62 -8.56
CA PHE A 284 -7.11 -12.84 -7.43
C PHE A 284 -6.78 -11.89 -6.29
N GLY A 285 -5.53 -11.83 -5.82
CA GLY A 285 -5.13 -10.99 -4.72
C GLY A 285 -5.43 -9.51 -4.99
N ARG A 286 -5.37 -9.07 -6.24
CA ARG A 286 -5.72 -7.71 -6.63
C ARG A 286 -7.21 -7.43 -6.52
N ILE A 287 -8.02 -8.28 -7.16
CA ILE A 287 -9.48 -8.15 -7.17
C ILE A 287 -10.03 -8.26 -5.76
N TRP A 288 -9.54 -9.23 -5.01
CA TRP A 288 -9.92 -9.46 -3.63
C TRP A 288 -9.65 -8.24 -2.74
N LEU A 289 -8.44 -7.64 -2.82
CA LEU A 289 -8.13 -6.42 -2.08
C LEU A 289 -8.99 -5.24 -2.51
N MET A 290 -9.27 -5.07 -3.82
CA MET A 290 -10.17 -4.02 -4.30
C MET A 290 -11.59 -4.17 -3.72
N ILE A 291 -12.13 -5.38 -3.69
CA ILE A 291 -13.45 -5.66 -3.11
C ILE A 291 -13.45 -5.30 -1.62
N ILE A 292 -12.42 -5.68 -0.87
CA ILE A 292 -12.30 -5.33 0.55
C ILE A 292 -12.23 -3.80 0.73
N GLU A 293 -11.41 -3.10 -0.03
CA GLU A 293 -11.27 -1.64 0.05
C GLU A 293 -12.58 -0.93 -0.29
N ILE A 294 -13.33 -1.39 -1.32
CA ILE A 294 -14.65 -0.85 -1.67
C ILE A 294 -15.63 -1.09 -0.53
N THR A 295 -15.69 -2.30 0.00
CA THR A 295 -16.57 -2.66 1.12
C THR A 295 -16.26 -1.80 2.34
N MET A 296 -14.98 -1.61 2.68
CA MET A 296 -14.58 -0.73 3.77
C MET A 296 -15.00 0.73 3.54
N LEU A 297 -14.88 1.25 2.30
CA LEU A 297 -15.33 2.61 1.99
C LEU A 297 -16.85 2.75 2.18
N VAL A 298 -17.62 1.76 1.75
CA VAL A 298 -19.07 1.74 1.94
C VAL A 298 -19.41 1.72 3.44
N LEU A 299 -18.79 0.83 4.21
CA LEU A 299 -19.00 0.75 5.66
C LEU A 299 -18.63 2.06 6.37
N VAL A 300 -17.46 2.62 6.09
CA VAL A 300 -17.03 3.91 6.66
C VAL A 300 -18.01 5.02 6.30
N SER A 301 -18.55 5.02 5.07
CA SER A 301 -19.51 6.04 4.62
C SER A 301 -20.88 5.91 5.29
N LEU A 302 -21.32 4.68 5.58
CA LEU A 302 -22.59 4.40 6.26
C LEU A 302 -22.52 4.68 7.77
N PHE A 303 -21.47 4.21 8.43
CA PHE A 303 -21.36 4.32 9.89
C PHE A 303 -20.83 5.68 10.36
N PHE A 304 -20.13 6.41 9.50
CA PHE A 304 -19.55 7.72 9.80
C PHE A 304 -19.99 8.77 8.76
N PRO A 305 -21.29 9.11 8.69
CA PRO A 305 -21.78 10.15 7.78
C PRO A 305 -21.12 11.49 8.10
N MET A 306 -20.61 12.19 7.09
CA MET A 306 -20.06 13.54 7.28
C MET A 306 -21.19 14.50 7.66
N LYS A 307 -21.08 15.16 8.80
CA LYS A 307 -21.94 16.29 9.11
C LYS A 307 -21.52 17.47 8.20
N LYS A 308 -22.48 18.24 7.72
CA LYS A 308 -22.24 19.43 6.88
C LYS A 308 -21.27 20.46 7.50
N LYS A 309 -20.94 20.34 8.81
CA LYS A 309 -19.96 21.17 9.49
C LYS A 309 -18.50 20.68 9.36
N ASP A 310 -18.29 19.48 8.78
CA ASP A 310 -16.97 18.87 8.65
C ASP A 310 -16.41 19.06 7.22
N CYS A 311 -17.16 19.68 6.33
CA CYS A 311 -16.76 20.17 4.99
C CYS A 311 -16.47 21.69 5.05
#